data_482d20975e9d09ed3b1bc872411ad82e
#
_entry.id   482d20975e9d09ed3b1bc872411ad82e
#
_cell.length_a   1.000
_cell.length_b   1.000
_cell.length_c   1.000
_cell.angle_alpha   90.00
_cell.angle_beta   90.00
_cell.angle_gamma   90.00
#
_symmetry.space_group_name_H-M   'P 1'
#
loop_
_entity.id
_entity.type
_entity.pdbx_description
1 polymer ?
#
loop_
_entity_poly.entity_id
_entity_poly.type
_entity_poly.pdbx_seq_one_letter_code
_entity_poly.pdbx_strand_id
1 'polypeptide(L)'
;MERVDGNAIAGMLGELFVHEMTSARCRCDTCGRVEAMGAEHVYAHPQAPGVVLRCLHCDNLMLVIAHVGGRWRLGSTGVTWIELG
;
A
#
# COMPACT_ATOMS: atom_id res chain seq x y z
N MET A 1 -10.19 7.78 -10.77
CA MET A 1 -9.58 7.01 -9.68
C MET A 1 -9.78 7.76 -8.37
N GLU A 2 -10.24 7.07 -7.35
CA GLU A 2 -10.54 7.67 -6.05
C GLU A 2 -9.34 7.53 -5.12
N ARG A 3 -9.00 8.63 -4.42
CA ARG A 3 -7.92 8.63 -3.44
C ARG A 3 -8.49 8.54 -2.03
N VAL A 4 -7.98 7.58 -1.25
CA VAL A 4 -8.29 7.41 0.17
C VAL A 4 -6.97 7.20 0.92
N ASP A 5 -7.02 7.08 2.25
CA ASP A 5 -5.81 6.74 3.00
C ASP A 5 -5.64 5.22 3.10
N GLY A 6 -4.47 4.78 3.57
CA GLY A 6 -4.14 3.36 3.65
C GLY A 6 -5.04 2.57 4.59
N ASN A 7 -5.72 3.23 5.54
CA ASN A 7 -6.64 2.54 6.44
C ASN A 7 -7.85 1.98 5.69
N ALA A 8 -8.17 2.55 4.53
CA ALA A 8 -9.30 2.09 3.71
C ALA A 8 -9.07 0.67 3.16
N ILE A 9 -7.83 0.19 3.12
CA ILE A 9 -7.52 -1.14 2.61
C ILE A 9 -7.17 -2.13 3.73
N ALA A 10 -7.50 -1.80 4.98
CA ALA A 10 -7.18 -2.65 6.14
C ALA A 10 -7.71 -4.08 5.97
N GLY A 11 -8.93 -4.23 5.43
CA GLY A 11 -9.50 -5.55 5.19
C GLY A 11 -8.71 -6.38 4.19
N MET A 12 -8.27 -5.74 3.10
CA MET A 12 -7.45 -6.39 2.07
C MET A 12 -6.09 -6.79 2.65
N LEU A 13 -5.46 -5.91 3.40
CA LEU A 13 -4.17 -6.19 4.03
C LEU A 13 -4.29 -7.29 5.07
N GLY A 14 -5.41 -7.36 5.79
CA GLY A 14 -5.66 -8.41 6.76
C GLY A 14 -5.80 -9.79 6.13
N GLU A 15 -6.31 -9.88 4.89
CA GLU A 15 -6.36 -11.13 4.16
C GLU A 15 -5.00 -11.56 3.63
N LEU A 16 -4.14 -10.59 3.28
CA LEU A 16 -2.86 -10.85 2.64
C LEU A 16 -1.75 -11.13 3.65
N PHE A 17 -1.78 -10.46 4.80
CA PHE A 17 -0.73 -10.55 5.80
C PHE A 17 -1.27 -10.97 7.16
N VAL A 18 -0.41 -11.64 7.94
CA VAL A 18 -0.73 -12.04 9.31
C VAL A 18 -0.70 -10.83 10.26
N HIS A 19 0.18 -9.87 9.96
CA HIS A 19 0.38 -8.69 10.80
C HIS A 19 -0.61 -7.57 10.46
N GLU A 20 -0.81 -6.66 11.43
CA GLU A 20 -1.58 -5.44 11.23
C GLU A 20 -0.75 -4.48 10.34
N MET A 21 -1.04 -4.48 9.07
CA MET A 21 -0.24 -3.76 8.09
C MET A 21 -0.48 -2.25 8.05
N THR A 22 -1.63 -1.77 8.51
CA THR A 22 -1.88 -0.32 8.49
C THR A 22 -0.99 0.44 9.47
N SER A 23 -0.52 -0.21 10.53
CA SER A 23 0.42 0.38 11.48
C SER A 23 1.87 0.05 11.15
N ALA A 24 2.13 -0.83 10.19
CA ALA A 24 3.49 -1.13 9.74
C ALA A 24 4.09 0.13 9.11
N ARG A 25 5.35 0.37 9.40
CA ARG A 25 6.06 1.53 8.86
C ARG A 25 6.78 1.16 7.59
N CYS A 26 6.78 2.07 6.62
CA CYS A 26 7.47 1.85 5.36
C CYS A 26 8.26 3.10 4.97
N ARG A 27 9.35 2.89 4.27
CA ARG A 27 10.20 3.98 3.80
C ARG A 27 10.07 4.13 2.30
N CYS A 28 9.75 5.33 1.85
CA CYS A 28 9.68 5.65 0.43
C CYS A 28 11.08 5.62 -0.19
N ASP A 29 11.21 4.93 -1.31
CA ASP A 29 12.49 4.77 -2.00
C ASP A 29 12.95 6.09 -2.66
N THR A 30 12.03 7.00 -2.96
CA THR A 30 12.35 8.26 -3.65
C THR A 30 12.69 9.38 -2.68
N CYS A 31 11.82 9.67 -1.69
CA CYS A 31 12.03 10.80 -0.79
C CYS A 31 12.65 10.40 0.57
N GLY A 32 12.70 9.10 0.86
CA GLY A 32 13.30 8.58 2.09
C GLY A 32 12.48 8.75 3.36
N ARG A 33 11.28 9.31 3.27
CA ARG A 33 10.44 9.49 4.46
C ARG A 33 9.83 8.18 4.91
N VAL A 34 9.64 8.08 6.23
CA VAL A 34 9.08 6.90 6.87
C VAL A 34 7.71 7.26 7.43
N GLU A 35 6.70 6.47 7.06
CA GLU A 35 5.33 6.69 7.52
C GLU A 35 4.64 5.34 7.75
N ALA A 36 3.59 5.34 8.56
CA ALA A 36 2.73 4.18 8.69
C ALA A 36 2.03 3.94 7.35
N MET A 37 1.88 2.67 6.96
CA MET A 37 1.22 2.33 5.70
C MET A 37 -0.20 2.89 5.63
N GLY A 38 -0.92 2.92 6.75
CA GLY A 38 -2.27 3.48 6.82
C GLY A 38 -2.34 4.98 6.54
N ALA A 39 -1.23 5.70 6.61
CA ALA A 39 -1.19 7.14 6.33
C ALA A 39 -0.93 7.47 4.86
N GLU A 40 -0.49 6.48 4.06
CA GLU A 40 -0.17 6.70 2.66
C GLU A 40 -1.42 6.94 1.82
N HIS A 41 -1.25 7.53 0.64
CA HIS A 41 -2.35 7.76 -0.29
C HIS A 41 -2.65 6.49 -1.08
N VAL A 42 -3.93 6.09 -1.10
CA VAL A 42 -4.38 4.92 -1.84
C VAL A 42 -5.26 5.35 -2.99
N TYR A 43 -4.96 4.83 -4.16
CA TYR A 43 -5.76 5.06 -5.36
C TYR A 43 -6.40 3.75 -5.78
N ALA A 44 -7.71 3.75 -5.89
CA ALA A 44 -8.48 2.58 -6.30
C ALA A 44 -9.51 2.99 -7.34
N HIS A 45 -9.70 2.14 -8.33
CA HIS A 45 -10.76 2.30 -9.33
C HIS A 45 -11.79 1.21 -9.06
N PRO A 46 -13.10 1.51 -9.07
CA PRO A 46 -14.13 0.52 -8.73
C PRO A 46 -14.06 -0.76 -9.57
N GLN A 47 -13.56 -0.68 -10.80
CA GLN A 47 -13.48 -1.81 -11.71
C GLN A 47 -12.08 -2.41 -11.79
N ALA A 48 -11.12 -1.85 -11.07
CA ALA A 48 -9.75 -2.35 -11.06
C ALA A 48 -9.64 -3.55 -10.11
N PRO A 49 -8.77 -4.52 -10.41
CA PRO A 49 -8.61 -5.70 -9.55
C PRO A 49 -7.83 -5.43 -8.28
N GLY A 50 -7.37 -4.20 -8.04
CA GLY A 50 -6.56 -3.90 -6.87
C GLY A 50 -6.39 -2.41 -6.62
N VAL A 51 -5.38 -2.07 -5.84
CA VAL A 51 -5.11 -0.70 -5.42
C VAL A 51 -3.64 -0.35 -5.60
N VAL A 52 -3.36 0.95 -5.66
CA VAL A 52 -2.01 1.50 -5.75
C VAL A 52 -1.79 2.38 -4.53
N LEU A 53 -0.68 2.17 -3.84
CA LEU A 53 -0.27 2.97 -2.68
C LEU A 53 0.83 3.94 -3.12
N ARG A 54 0.60 5.23 -2.90
CA ARG A 54 1.57 6.27 -3.23
C ARG A 54 2.00 7.03 -2.00
N CYS A 55 3.25 7.48 -1.99
CA CYS A 55 3.81 8.25 -0.89
C CYS A 55 3.01 9.54 -0.68
N LEU A 56 2.60 9.80 0.55
CA LEU A 56 1.85 11.00 0.87
C LEU A 56 2.67 12.28 0.75
N HIS A 57 4.00 12.17 0.73
CA HIS A 57 4.90 13.31 0.65
C HIS A 57 5.36 13.64 -0.77
N CYS A 58 5.69 12.63 -1.59
CA CYS A 58 6.23 12.85 -2.94
C CYS A 58 5.42 12.21 -4.06
N ASP A 59 4.35 11.49 -3.70
CA ASP A 59 3.46 10.80 -4.63
C ASP A 59 4.13 9.68 -5.44
N ASN A 60 5.32 9.24 -5.01
CA ASN A 60 5.98 8.11 -5.63
C ASN A 60 5.14 6.85 -5.49
N LEU A 61 5.06 6.04 -6.54
CA LEU A 61 4.39 4.74 -6.49
C LEU A 61 5.19 3.82 -5.57
N MET A 62 4.61 3.40 -4.47
CA MET A 62 5.28 2.58 -3.47
C MET A 62 4.88 1.11 -3.57
N LEU A 63 3.60 0.85 -3.69
CA LEU A 63 3.08 -0.51 -3.61
C LEU A 63 1.89 -0.67 -4.54
N VAL A 64 1.81 -1.83 -5.18
CA VAL A 64 0.65 -2.23 -5.97
C VAL A 64 0.15 -3.56 -5.41
N ILE A 65 -1.13 -3.63 -5.09
CA ILE A 65 -1.76 -4.85 -4.60
C ILE A 65 -2.91 -5.17 -5.53
N ALA A 66 -2.91 -6.35 -6.13
CA ALA A 66 -3.96 -6.76 -7.04
C ALA A 66 -4.40 -8.20 -6.75
N HIS A 67 -5.68 -8.45 -6.95
CA HIS A 67 -6.26 -9.78 -6.80
C HIS A 67 -6.81 -10.21 -8.16
N VAL A 68 -6.08 -11.06 -8.85
CA VAL A 68 -6.40 -11.47 -10.24
C VAL A 68 -6.41 -12.99 -10.34
N GLY A 69 -7.51 -13.53 -10.86
CA GLY A 69 -7.63 -14.96 -11.07
C GLY A 69 -7.50 -15.79 -9.79
N GLY A 70 -8.00 -15.27 -8.68
CA GLY A 70 -7.92 -15.93 -7.38
C GLY A 70 -6.54 -15.84 -6.72
N ARG A 71 -5.63 -15.07 -7.28
CA ARG A 71 -4.28 -14.93 -6.76
C ARG A 71 -3.97 -13.48 -6.43
N TRP A 72 -3.19 -13.30 -5.37
CA TRP A 72 -2.68 -11.99 -4.99
C TRP A 72 -1.37 -11.69 -5.70
N ARG A 73 -1.25 -10.46 -6.21
CA ARG A 73 0.00 -9.96 -6.79
C ARG A 73 0.41 -8.72 -6.01
N LEU A 74 1.67 -8.66 -5.66
CA LEU A 74 2.23 -7.57 -4.87
C LEU A 74 3.47 -7.04 -5.56
N GLY A 75 3.43 -5.76 -5.93
CA GLY A 75 4.59 -5.06 -6.49
C GLY A 75 5.04 -3.99 -5.52
N SER A 76 6.32 -3.96 -5.15
CA SER A 76 6.84 -3.06 -4.11
C SER A 76 8.09 -2.30 -4.55
N THR A 77 8.13 -1.86 -5.80
CA THR A 77 9.33 -1.23 -6.37
C THR A 77 9.67 0.14 -5.78
N GLY A 78 8.72 0.81 -5.14
CA GLY A 78 8.94 2.15 -4.59
C GLY A 78 9.16 2.18 -3.08
N VAL A 79 9.36 1.04 -2.45
CA VAL A 79 9.54 0.92 -0.99
C VAL A 79 10.94 0.38 -0.69
N THR A 80 11.70 1.08 0.14
CA THR A 80 13.02 0.60 0.56
C THR A 80 12.89 -0.57 1.54
N TRP A 81 11.97 -0.45 2.49
CA TRP A 81 11.68 -1.52 3.46
C TRP A 81 10.30 -1.31 4.08
N ILE A 82 9.77 -2.39 4.62
CA ILE A 82 8.55 -2.39 5.43
C ILE A 82 8.90 -3.04 6.75
N GLU A 83 8.60 -2.35 7.85
CA GLU A 83 8.90 -2.84 9.19
C GLU A 83 7.67 -3.47 9.81
N LEU A 84 7.78 -4.74 10.17
CA LEU A 84 6.71 -5.54 10.75
C LEU A 84 7.00 -5.80 12.23
N GLY A 85 5.96 -5.80 13.02
CA GLY A 85 6.07 -6.09 14.45
C GLY A 85 5.84 -4.91 15.36
#